data_127fbd7a0c4d855509e2585544788e27
#
_entry.id   127fbd7a0c4d855509e2585544788e27
#
_cell.length_a   1.000
_cell.length_b   1.000
_cell.length_c   1.000
_cell.angle_alpha   90.00
_cell.angle_beta   90.00
_cell.angle_gamma   90.00
#
_symmetry.space_group_name_H-M   'P 1'
#
loop_
_entity.id
_entity.type
_entity.pdbx_description
1 polymer ?
#
loop_
_entity_poly.entity_id
_entity_poly.type
_entity_poly.pdbx_seq_one_letter_code
_entity_poly.pdbx_strand_id
1 'polypeptide(L)'
;QGESMYLNELDQYDSITIQAHDNPDADAIASGYALYVYFQAKGKNVSLIYSGRYRIQKTNLKLMIDKLGIPIEYRQMLAGPVSGLLITVDCQYGAGNVYPFAADAIAVIDHHQKEIHTSKLVSWEIASNLGSCSTLVWRMLLDANYPVNEDIRLGTALYYGLYRDTNQFSEICYPLDMDMRDSVHYDRYITVSYTHLTLPTNS
;
A
#
# COMPACT_ATOMS: atom_id res chain seq x y z
N GLN A 1 -18.62 -5.27 15.88
CA GLN A 1 -18.68 -5.28 14.40
C GLN A 1 -18.18 -3.91 13.96
N GLY A 2 -16.91 -3.82 13.58
CA GLY A 2 -16.38 -2.58 12.99
C GLY A 2 -17.02 -2.39 11.62
N GLU A 3 -17.57 -1.20 11.40
CA GLU A 3 -18.06 -0.83 10.08
C GLU A 3 -16.88 -0.77 9.12
N SER A 4 -17.02 -1.36 7.93
CA SER A 4 -16.03 -1.34 6.88
C SER A 4 -15.85 0.09 6.37
N MET A 5 -14.60 0.56 6.22
CA MET A 5 -14.32 1.88 5.66
C MET A 5 -14.57 1.88 4.14
N TYR A 6 -15.24 2.94 3.64
CA TYR A 6 -15.26 3.26 2.21
C TYR A 6 -14.32 4.43 1.93
N LEU A 7 -13.58 4.38 0.83
CA LEU A 7 -12.60 5.43 0.50
C LEU A 7 -13.23 6.81 0.35
N ASN A 8 -14.49 6.90 -0.11
CA ASN A 8 -15.19 8.17 -0.23
C ASN A 8 -15.49 8.87 1.10
N GLU A 9 -15.41 8.17 2.23
CA GLU A 9 -15.51 8.79 3.57
C GLU A 9 -14.37 9.77 3.82
N LEU A 10 -13.27 9.65 3.10
CA LEU A 10 -12.09 10.49 3.21
C LEU A 10 -12.10 11.69 2.25
N ASP A 11 -13.17 11.88 1.49
CA ASP A 11 -13.29 12.96 0.49
C ASP A 11 -13.29 14.37 1.09
N GLN A 12 -13.59 14.50 2.39
CA GLN A 12 -13.53 15.78 3.11
C GLN A 12 -12.11 16.35 3.25
N TYR A 13 -11.08 15.53 3.06
CA TYR A 13 -9.69 15.96 3.19
C TYR A 13 -9.13 16.34 1.82
N ASP A 14 -8.59 17.56 1.70
CA ASP A 14 -7.98 18.04 0.46
C ASP A 14 -6.51 17.64 0.35
N SER A 15 -5.84 17.48 1.47
CA SER A 15 -4.43 17.10 1.58
C SER A 15 -4.29 15.75 2.27
N ILE A 16 -3.66 14.80 1.58
CA ILE A 16 -3.55 13.41 2.04
C ILE A 16 -2.09 12.96 1.89
N THR A 17 -1.53 12.49 2.99
CA THR A 17 -0.22 11.81 2.98
C THR A 17 -0.44 10.32 3.22
N ILE A 18 0.02 9.50 2.30
CA ILE A 18 -0.01 8.03 2.41
C ILE A 18 1.37 7.57 2.81
N GLN A 19 1.47 6.85 3.92
CA GLN A 19 2.73 6.39 4.48
C GLN A 19 2.77 4.86 4.58
N ALA A 20 3.73 4.26 3.88
CA ALA A 20 4.09 2.85 4.05
C ALA A 20 4.91 2.67 5.34
N HIS A 21 5.00 1.43 5.84
CA HIS A 21 5.87 1.15 7.00
C HIS A 21 7.34 1.45 6.70
N ASP A 22 8.13 1.62 7.76
CA ASP A 22 9.58 1.75 7.63
C ASP A 22 10.15 0.49 6.98
N ASN A 23 11.17 0.65 6.14
CA ASN A 23 11.70 -0.44 5.33
C ASN A 23 10.59 -1.15 4.52
N PRO A 24 9.87 -0.43 3.65
CA PRO A 24 8.69 -0.95 2.98
C PRO A 24 9.02 -2.10 2.05
N ASP A 25 8.13 -3.08 2.01
CA ASP A 25 8.18 -4.19 1.07
C ASP A 25 7.33 -3.89 -0.19
N ALA A 26 7.28 -4.85 -1.10
CA ALA A 26 6.52 -4.71 -2.35
C ALA A 26 5.02 -4.50 -2.10
N ASP A 27 4.46 -5.15 -1.08
CA ASP A 27 3.05 -5.02 -0.74
C ASP A 27 2.71 -3.62 -0.22
N ALA A 28 3.52 -3.07 0.66
CA ALA A 28 3.36 -1.71 1.17
C ALA A 28 3.47 -0.67 0.06
N ILE A 29 4.44 -0.82 -0.84
CA ILE A 29 4.66 0.07 -1.98
C ILE A 29 3.47 0.00 -2.95
N ALA A 30 3.02 -1.20 -3.30
CA ALA A 30 1.89 -1.40 -4.21
C ALA A 30 0.59 -0.83 -3.65
N SER A 31 0.28 -1.13 -2.39
CA SER A 31 -0.91 -0.65 -1.69
C SER A 31 -0.93 0.88 -1.60
N GLY A 32 0.20 1.47 -1.22
CA GLY A 32 0.35 2.92 -1.14
C GLY A 32 0.20 3.59 -2.50
N TYR A 33 0.77 3.00 -3.55
CA TYR A 33 0.68 3.52 -4.91
C TYR A 33 -0.77 3.50 -5.42
N ALA A 34 -1.50 2.44 -5.19
CA ALA A 34 -2.90 2.33 -5.61
C ALA A 34 -3.77 3.39 -4.93
N LEU A 35 -3.59 3.64 -3.63
CA LEU A 35 -4.27 4.72 -2.92
C LEU A 35 -3.86 6.10 -3.44
N TYR A 36 -2.58 6.31 -3.71
CA TYR A 36 -2.07 7.55 -4.30
C TYR A 36 -2.79 7.88 -5.63
N VAL A 37 -2.86 6.91 -6.53
CA VAL A 37 -3.50 7.10 -7.84
C VAL A 37 -4.99 7.41 -7.68
N TYR A 38 -5.68 6.72 -6.78
CA TYR A 38 -7.09 6.96 -6.51
C TYR A 38 -7.36 8.38 -6.03
N PHE A 39 -6.65 8.84 -5.00
CA PHE A 39 -6.86 10.17 -4.44
C PHE A 39 -6.39 11.28 -5.38
N GLN A 40 -5.35 11.03 -6.16
CA GLN A 40 -4.91 11.97 -7.19
C GLN A 40 -5.99 12.13 -8.28
N ALA A 41 -6.62 11.05 -8.70
CA ALA A 41 -7.74 11.08 -9.64
C ALA A 41 -8.95 11.85 -9.08
N LYS A 42 -9.10 11.93 -7.76
CA LYS A 42 -10.10 12.73 -7.06
C LYS A 42 -9.72 14.21 -6.92
N GLY A 43 -8.57 14.62 -7.46
CA GLY A 43 -8.08 16.01 -7.38
C GLY A 43 -7.49 16.40 -6.04
N LYS A 44 -7.14 15.42 -5.19
CA LYS A 44 -6.51 15.69 -3.90
C LYS A 44 -5.03 16.03 -4.05
N ASN A 45 -4.49 16.77 -3.09
CA ASN A 45 -3.05 16.96 -2.96
C ASN A 45 -2.48 15.76 -2.19
N VAL A 46 -1.85 14.85 -2.91
CA VAL A 46 -1.43 13.55 -2.37
C VAL A 46 0.08 13.42 -2.39
N SER A 47 0.62 12.89 -1.30
CA SER A 47 2.02 12.45 -1.21
C SER A 47 2.07 10.98 -0.79
N LEU A 48 3.00 10.23 -1.34
CA LEU A 48 3.30 8.85 -0.96
C LEU A 48 4.70 8.81 -0.37
N ILE A 49 4.81 8.45 0.90
CA ILE A 49 6.06 8.51 1.66
C ILE A 49 6.37 7.22 2.40
N TYR A 50 7.61 7.07 2.76
CA TYR A 50 8.09 6.17 3.81
C TYR A 50 9.19 6.88 4.61
N SER A 51 9.55 6.33 5.76
CA SER A 51 10.55 6.91 6.64
C SER A 51 11.43 5.80 7.26
N GLY A 52 11.94 6.03 8.46
CA GLY A 52 12.80 5.09 9.15
C GLY A 52 14.28 5.40 8.95
N ARG A 53 15.13 4.46 9.38
CA ARG A 53 16.58 4.65 9.38
C ARG A 53 17.22 4.56 8.00
N TYR A 54 16.61 3.79 7.09
CA TYR A 54 17.22 3.43 5.81
C TYR A 54 16.29 3.76 4.66
N ARG A 55 16.89 4.22 3.56
CA ARG A 55 16.21 4.33 2.28
C ARG A 55 16.07 2.96 1.65
N ILE A 56 15.11 2.79 0.75
CA ILE A 56 14.93 1.57 -0.04
C ILE A 56 16.24 1.24 -0.75
N GLN A 57 16.74 0.01 -0.58
CA GLN A 57 18.00 -0.45 -1.17
C GLN A 57 17.84 -1.71 -2.03
N LYS A 58 16.80 -2.53 -1.79
CA LYS A 58 16.60 -3.78 -2.53
C LYS A 58 16.38 -3.51 -4.02
N THR A 59 17.12 -4.22 -4.86
CA THR A 59 17.11 -4.03 -6.30
C THR A 59 15.72 -4.26 -6.92
N ASN A 60 15.00 -5.28 -6.46
CA ASN A 60 13.64 -5.56 -6.94
C ASN A 60 12.67 -4.42 -6.65
N LEU A 61 12.79 -3.77 -5.49
CA LEU A 61 11.93 -2.64 -5.13
C LEU A 61 12.27 -1.39 -5.93
N LYS A 62 13.55 -1.10 -6.11
CA LYS A 62 14.00 0.01 -6.97
C LYS A 62 13.52 -0.16 -8.40
N LEU A 63 13.59 -1.38 -8.92
CA LEU A 63 13.13 -1.71 -10.26
C LEU A 63 11.61 -1.55 -10.40
N MET A 64 10.85 -2.04 -9.42
CA MET A 64 9.40 -1.86 -9.34
C MET A 64 9.02 -0.38 -9.38
N ILE A 65 9.64 0.42 -8.54
CA ILE A 65 9.40 1.87 -8.43
C ILE A 65 9.71 2.56 -9.76
N ASP A 66 10.86 2.26 -10.35
CA ASP A 66 11.32 2.86 -11.60
C ASP A 66 10.42 2.48 -12.79
N LYS A 67 10.17 1.20 -12.98
CA LYS A 67 9.39 0.67 -14.11
C LYS A 67 7.92 1.10 -14.10
N LEU A 68 7.33 1.22 -12.92
CA LEU A 68 5.93 1.61 -12.77
C LEU A 68 5.75 3.11 -12.51
N GLY A 69 6.86 3.87 -12.36
CA GLY A 69 6.80 5.29 -12.08
C GLY A 69 6.14 5.61 -10.74
N ILE A 70 6.41 4.80 -9.71
CA ILE A 70 5.79 4.97 -8.39
C ILE A 70 6.42 6.17 -7.68
N PRO A 71 5.66 7.21 -7.33
CA PRO A 71 6.20 8.44 -6.77
C PRO A 71 6.39 8.37 -5.25
N ILE A 72 6.95 7.26 -4.76
CA ILE A 72 7.25 7.11 -3.33
C ILE A 72 8.53 7.85 -2.96
N GLU A 73 8.49 8.65 -1.90
CA GLU A 73 9.60 9.46 -1.44
C GLU A 73 9.95 9.15 0.01
N TYR A 74 11.24 9.13 0.31
CA TYR A 74 11.73 9.07 1.68
C TYR A 74 11.52 10.42 2.36
N ARG A 75 10.92 10.41 3.55
CA ARG A 75 10.77 11.58 4.41
C ARG A 75 11.60 11.39 5.67
N GLN A 76 12.47 12.34 5.98
CA GLN A 76 13.28 12.30 7.19
C GLN A 76 12.42 12.29 8.45
N MET A 77 12.82 11.51 9.45
CA MET A 77 12.08 11.34 10.70
C MET A 77 11.84 12.67 11.43
N LEU A 78 12.79 13.62 11.34
CA LEU A 78 12.69 14.93 12.00
C LEU A 78 12.10 16.03 11.10
N ALA A 79 11.47 15.68 9.99
CA ALA A 79 10.94 16.67 9.04
C ALA A 79 9.71 17.44 9.55
N GLY A 80 9.17 17.07 10.71
CA GLY A 80 8.00 17.72 11.30
C GLY A 80 6.68 17.10 10.89
N PRO A 81 5.53 17.70 11.31
CA PRO A 81 4.22 17.15 11.04
C PRO A 81 3.87 17.12 9.56
N VAL A 82 2.97 16.22 9.18
CA VAL A 82 2.32 16.22 7.86
C VAL A 82 1.00 16.98 7.95
N SER A 83 0.60 17.61 6.85
CA SER A 83 -0.66 18.38 6.79
C SER A 83 -1.82 17.48 6.36
N GLY A 84 -3.01 17.79 6.86
CA GLY A 84 -4.24 17.09 6.49
C GLY A 84 -4.34 15.69 7.08
N LEU A 85 -4.81 14.75 6.27
CA LEU A 85 -4.98 13.35 6.65
C LEU A 85 -3.69 12.56 6.41
N LEU A 86 -3.27 11.77 7.40
CA LEU A 86 -2.24 10.76 7.27
C LEU A 86 -2.90 9.39 7.18
N ILE A 87 -2.66 8.66 6.10
CA ILE A 87 -3.08 7.26 5.95
C ILE A 87 -1.84 6.39 6.09
N THR A 88 -1.78 5.54 7.11
CA THR A 88 -0.78 4.48 7.17
C THR A 88 -1.29 3.25 6.44
N VAL A 89 -0.48 2.67 5.58
CA VAL A 89 -0.85 1.53 4.74
C VAL A 89 0.11 0.36 4.96
N ASP A 90 -0.44 -0.83 5.08
CA ASP A 90 0.28 -2.08 5.41
C ASP A 90 0.98 -2.01 6.77
N CYS A 91 0.49 -1.16 7.63
CA CYS A 91 0.95 -0.96 9.00
C CYS A 91 -0.09 -0.15 9.78
N GLN A 92 0.10 -0.06 11.08
CA GLN A 92 -0.79 0.70 11.96
C GLN A 92 -0.01 1.78 12.70
N TYR A 93 -0.53 2.99 12.68
CA TYR A 93 0.08 4.13 13.35
C TYR A 93 0.30 3.83 14.85
N GLY A 94 1.52 4.02 15.33
CA GLY A 94 1.89 3.75 16.71
C GLY A 94 2.34 2.32 17.02
N ALA A 95 2.29 1.41 16.04
CA ALA A 95 2.70 0.01 16.24
C ALA A 95 4.22 -0.21 16.29
N GLY A 96 5.02 0.81 16.00
CA GLY A 96 6.49 0.75 16.13
C GLY A 96 7.25 0.42 14.85
N ASN A 97 6.58 -0.02 13.79
CA ASN A 97 7.18 -0.31 12.48
C ASN A 97 6.93 0.78 11.43
N VAL A 98 6.37 1.90 11.85
CA VAL A 98 6.14 3.09 11.03
C VAL A 98 6.43 4.33 11.86
N TYR A 99 7.25 5.23 11.33
CA TYR A 99 7.59 6.45 12.05
C TYR A 99 6.33 7.31 12.26
N PRO A 100 6.02 7.70 13.51
CA PRO A 100 4.75 8.36 13.82
C PRO A 100 4.82 9.87 13.58
N PHE A 101 4.76 10.32 12.34
CA PHE A 101 4.64 11.74 12.04
C PHE A 101 3.37 12.30 12.69
N ALA A 102 3.46 13.47 13.32
CA ALA A 102 2.28 14.15 13.84
C ALA A 102 1.36 14.56 12.68
N ALA A 103 0.08 14.36 12.86
CA ALA A 103 -0.97 14.73 11.91
C ALA A 103 -2.25 15.07 12.65
N ASP A 104 -3.13 15.89 12.04
CA ASP A 104 -4.40 16.27 12.65
C ASP A 104 -5.42 15.13 12.62
N ALA A 105 -5.38 14.30 11.58
CA ALA A 105 -6.26 13.15 11.40
C ALA A 105 -5.46 11.97 10.86
N ILE A 106 -5.79 10.77 11.31
CA ILE A 106 -5.09 9.52 10.95
C ILE A 106 -6.13 8.49 10.50
N ALA A 107 -5.86 7.83 9.38
CA ALA A 107 -6.57 6.63 8.93
C ALA A 107 -5.59 5.46 8.79
N VAL A 108 -6.08 4.25 8.95
CA VAL A 108 -5.29 3.03 8.90
C VAL A 108 -5.91 2.06 7.91
N ILE A 109 -5.08 1.54 6.97
CA ILE A 109 -5.47 0.48 6.04
C ILE A 109 -4.41 -0.62 6.14
N ASP A 110 -4.80 -1.79 6.70
CA ASP A 110 -3.85 -2.84 7.03
C ASP A 110 -4.50 -4.22 6.98
N HIS A 111 -3.70 -5.26 6.76
CA HIS A 111 -4.16 -6.65 6.77
C HIS A 111 -3.60 -7.49 7.94
N HIS A 112 -2.89 -6.87 8.86
CA HIS A 112 -2.42 -7.52 10.09
C HIS A 112 -3.51 -7.52 11.18
N GLN A 113 -3.23 -8.13 12.34
CA GLN A 113 -4.16 -8.08 13.46
C GLN A 113 -4.30 -6.67 13.97
N LYS A 114 -5.53 -6.31 14.35
CA LYS A 114 -5.86 -4.94 14.76
C LYS A 114 -5.23 -4.58 16.10
N GLU A 115 -4.49 -3.49 16.10
CA GLU A 115 -3.96 -2.81 17.27
C GLU A 115 -4.26 -1.31 17.11
N ILE A 116 -4.89 -0.67 18.10
CA ILE A 116 -5.21 0.75 18.04
C ILE A 116 -4.31 1.50 19.02
N HIS A 117 -3.49 2.42 18.51
CA HIS A 117 -2.49 3.14 19.27
C HIS A 117 -2.63 4.66 19.23
N THR A 118 -3.74 5.21 18.73
CA THR A 118 -3.94 6.66 18.66
C THR A 118 -5.39 7.07 18.86
N SER A 119 -5.61 8.18 19.57
CA SER A 119 -6.92 8.81 19.73
C SER A 119 -7.32 9.69 18.54
N LYS A 120 -6.39 9.97 17.62
CA LYS A 120 -6.64 10.78 16.39
C LYS A 120 -7.15 9.95 15.21
N LEU A 121 -7.41 8.68 15.43
CA LEU A 121 -7.90 7.77 14.40
C LEU A 121 -9.31 8.16 13.99
N VAL A 122 -9.48 8.59 12.75
CA VAL A 122 -10.78 9.01 12.19
C VAL A 122 -11.45 7.89 11.40
N SER A 123 -10.68 6.96 10.84
CA SER A 123 -11.20 5.82 10.10
C SER A 123 -10.16 4.70 10.01
N TRP A 124 -10.62 3.47 9.81
CA TRP A 124 -9.73 2.33 9.59
C TRP A 124 -10.41 1.24 8.79
N GLU A 125 -9.63 0.52 8.01
CA GLU A 125 -9.98 -0.76 7.42
C GLU A 125 -8.85 -1.74 7.74
N ILE A 126 -9.14 -2.75 8.55
CA ILE A 126 -8.18 -3.76 8.97
C ILE A 126 -8.81 -5.13 8.73
N ALA A 127 -8.22 -5.90 7.82
CA ALA A 127 -8.73 -7.20 7.37
C ALA A 127 -7.66 -8.28 7.52
N SER A 128 -7.61 -8.91 8.70
CA SER A 128 -6.59 -9.93 9.02
C SER A 128 -6.77 -11.27 8.30
N ASN A 129 -7.84 -11.42 7.52
CA ASN A 129 -8.15 -12.63 6.74
C ASN A 129 -7.81 -12.47 5.24
N LEU A 130 -6.78 -11.71 4.92
CA LEU A 130 -6.24 -11.52 3.57
C LEU A 130 -4.73 -11.74 3.57
N GLY A 131 -4.22 -12.26 2.47
CA GLY A 131 -2.80 -12.55 2.31
C GLY A 131 -1.94 -11.33 2.00
N SER A 132 -2.56 -10.20 1.64
CA SER A 132 -1.84 -8.96 1.36
C SER A 132 -2.70 -7.72 1.58
N CYS A 133 -2.06 -6.60 1.88
CA CYS A 133 -2.70 -5.29 1.88
C CYS A 133 -3.09 -4.84 0.45
N SER A 134 -2.35 -5.29 -0.56
CA SER A 134 -2.69 -5.09 -1.97
C SER A 134 -4.10 -5.62 -2.30
N THR A 135 -4.45 -6.78 -1.79
CA THR A 135 -5.80 -7.35 -1.96
C THR A 135 -6.86 -6.48 -1.30
N LEU A 136 -6.60 -6.01 -0.09
CA LEU A 136 -7.51 -5.12 0.64
C LEU A 136 -7.76 -3.82 -0.11
N VAL A 137 -6.70 -3.16 -0.56
CA VAL A 137 -6.80 -1.90 -1.31
C VAL A 137 -7.50 -2.12 -2.65
N TRP A 138 -7.22 -3.22 -3.35
CA TRP A 138 -7.93 -3.59 -4.57
C TRP A 138 -9.44 -3.66 -4.36
N ARG A 139 -9.89 -4.36 -3.30
CA ARG A 139 -11.31 -4.43 -2.95
C ARG A 139 -11.89 -3.05 -2.65
N MET A 140 -11.17 -2.22 -1.90
CA MET A 140 -11.63 -0.87 -1.56
C MET A 140 -11.78 0.01 -2.80
N LEU A 141 -10.89 -0.14 -3.78
CA LEU A 141 -10.99 0.57 -5.06
C LEU A 141 -12.20 0.11 -5.89
N LEU A 142 -12.47 -1.19 -5.93
CA LEU A 142 -13.67 -1.72 -6.58
C LEU A 142 -14.94 -1.19 -5.91
N ASP A 143 -14.99 -1.19 -4.59
CA ASP A 143 -16.13 -0.67 -3.81
C ASP A 143 -16.35 0.84 -4.04
N ALA A 144 -15.29 1.55 -4.37
CA ALA A 144 -15.34 2.98 -4.75
C ALA A 144 -15.64 3.21 -6.25
N ASN A 145 -15.96 2.15 -7.00
CA ASN A 145 -16.20 2.17 -8.43
C ASN A 145 -15.02 2.71 -9.26
N TYR A 146 -13.80 2.49 -8.77
CA TYR A 146 -12.58 2.83 -9.50
C TYR A 146 -12.17 1.67 -10.43
N PRO A 147 -11.87 1.92 -11.72
CA PRO A 147 -11.62 0.87 -12.71
C PRO A 147 -10.19 0.28 -12.58
N VAL A 148 -9.86 -0.22 -11.42
CA VAL A 148 -8.51 -0.73 -11.09
C VAL A 148 -8.09 -1.90 -11.97
N ASN A 149 -9.01 -2.75 -12.40
CA ASN A 149 -8.70 -3.91 -13.24
C ASN A 149 -8.31 -3.53 -14.67
N GLU A 150 -8.63 -2.31 -15.10
CA GLU A 150 -8.29 -1.79 -16.43
C GLU A 150 -6.95 -1.05 -16.45
N ASP A 151 -6.37 -0.77 -15.28
CA ASP A 151 -5.10 -0.07 -15.15
C ASP A 151 -3.95 -1.07 -15.00
N ILE A 152 -3.16 -1.22 -16.07
CA ILE A 152 -2.06 -2.20 -16.10
C ILE A 152 -0.94 -1.87 -15.11
N ARG A 153 -0.70 -0.59 -14.80
CA ARG A 153 0.33 -0.20 -13.82
C ARG A 153 -0.11 -0.58 -12.42
N LEU A 154 -1.34 -0.23 -12.04
CA LEU A 154 -1.91 -0.64 -10.76
C LEU A 154 -2.03 -2.15 -10.65
N GLY A 155 -2.53 -2.80 -11.69
CA GLY A 155 -2.65 -4.26 -11.73
C GLY A 155 -1.31 -4.95 -11.54
N THR A 156 -0.26 -4.48 -12.20
CA THR A 156 1.10 -5.02 -12.06
C THR A 156 1.64 -4.82 -10.65
N ALA A 157 1.46 -3.64 -10.06
CA ALA A 157 1.91 -3.35 -8.70
C ALA A 157 1.19 -4.25 -7.68
N LEU A 158 -0.13 -4.30 -7.73
CA LEU A 158 -0.95 -5.09 -6.80
C LEU A 158 -0.68 -6.60 -6.93
N TYR A 159 -0.56 -7.09 -8.16
CA TYR A 159 -0.20 -8.47 -8.44
C TYR A 159 1.16 -8.84 -7.81
N TYR A 160 2.16 -7.99 -8.00
CA TYR A 160 3.48 -8.19 -7.43
C TYR A 160 3.48 -8.10 -5.90
N GLY A 161 2.71 -7.19 -5.32
CA GLY A 161 2.53 -7.09 -3.87
C GLY A 161 1.98 -8.38 -3.27
N LEU A 162 0.93 -8.93 -3.84
CA LEU A 162 0.37 -10.22 -3.42
C LEU A 162 1.36 -11.36 -3.62
N TYR A 163 2.03 -11.40 -4.76
CA TYR A 163 3.01 -12.43 -5.10
C TYR A 163 4.13 -12.50 -4.04
N ARG A 164 4.66 -11.36 -3.64
CA ARG A 164 5.73 -11.30 -2.64
C ARG A 164 5.24 -11.64 -1.24
N ASP A 165 4.06 -11.20 -0.87
CA ASP A 165 3.52 -11.38 0.50
C ASP A 165 2.98 -12.80 0.75
N THR A 166 2.73 -13.55 -0.31
CA THR A 166 2.23 -14.93 -0.24
C THR A 166 3.26 -15.97 -0.70
N ASN A 167 4.55 -15.64 -0.61
CA ASN A 167 5.64 -16.51 -1.00
C ASN A 167 5.41 -17.11 -2.42
N GLN A 168 5.35 -16.22 -3.42
CA GLN A 168 5.14 -16.59 -4.83
C GLN A 168 3.81 -17.31 -5.07
N PHE A 169 2.74 -16.87 -4.38
CA PHE A 169 1.39 -17.47 -4.37
C PHE A 169 1.30 -18.86 -3.69
N SER A 170 2.39 -19.41 -3.19
CA SER A 170 2.37 -20.74 -2.55
C SER A 170 1.58 -20.75 -1.24
N GLU A 171 1.44 -19.60 -0.59
CA GLU A 171 0.71 -19.43 0.67
C GLU A 171 -0.65 -18.76 0.49
N ILE A 172 -1.13 -18.63 -0.73
CA ILE A 172 -2.43 -18.04 -1.02
C ILE A 172 -3.54 -19.00 -0.55
N CYS A 173 -4.44 -18.53 0.29
CA CYS A 173 -5.50 -19.36 0.87
C CYS A 173 -6.85 -18.66 1.00
N TYR A 174 -6.90 -17.34 0.79
CA TYR A 174 -8.15 -16.59 0.87
C TYR A 174 -8.75 -16.36 -0.51
N PRO A 175 -10.07 -16.55 -0.68
CA PRO A 175 -10.71 -16.40 -2.00
C PRO A 175 -10.50 -15.03 -2.64
N LEU A 176 -10.51 -13.95 -1.84
CA LEU A 176 -10.35 -12.60 -2.38
C LEU A 176 -8.95 -12.36 -2.95
N ASP A 177 -7.92 -12.99 -2.39
CA ASP A 177 -6.56 -12.94 -2.95
C ASP A 177 -6.51 -13.60 -4.33
N MET A 178 -7.19 -14.73 -4.49
CA MET A 178 -7.29 -15.43 -5.78
C MET A 178 -8.07 -14.59 -6.79
N ASP A 179 -9.15 -13.94 -6.37
CA ASP A 179 -9.96 -13.07 -7.22
C ASP A 179 -9.15 -11.90 -7.76
N MET A 180 -8.36 -11.26 -6.91
CA MET A 180 -7.48 -10.18 -7.36
C MET A 180 -6.43 -10.69 -8.33
N ARG A 181 -5.73 -11.75 -7.99
CA ARG A 181 -4.72 -12.38 -8.87
C ARG A 181 -5.27 -12.62 -10.28
N ASP A 182 -6.50 -13.13 -10.37
CA ASP A 182 -7.12 -13.55 -11.62
C ASP A 182 -7.83 -12.40 -12.37
N SER A 183 -8.08 -11.26 -11.70
CA SER A 183 -8.85 -10.15 -12.25
C SER A 183 -8.02 -9.00 -12.79
N VAL A 184 -6.85 -8.71 -12.17
CA VAL A 184 -6.03 -7.58 -12.58
C VAL A 184 -5.29 -7.85 -13.88
N HIS A 185 -5.16 -6.81 -14.70
CA HIS A 185 -4.24 -6.84 -15.85
C HIS A 185 -2.84 -6.47 -15.37
N TYR A 186 -1.83 -7.24 -15.74
CA TYR A 186 -0.46 -7.00 -15.32
C TYR A 186 0.53 -7.23 -16.47
N ASP A 187 1.68 -6.55 -16.39
CA ASP A 187 2.77 -6.73 -17.33
C ASP A 187 3.65 -7.90 -16.90
N ARG A 188 3.56 -8.97 -17.66
CA ARG A 188 4.30 -10.21 -17.42
C ARG A 188 5.82 -10.03 -17.43
N TYR A 189 6.31 -9.18 -18.32
CA TYR A 189 7.76 -8.94 -18.46
C TYR A 189 8.30 -8.21 -17.23
N ILE A 190 7.58 -7.24 -16.72
CA ILE A 190 7.98 -6.52 -15.53
C ILE A 190 8.00 -7.46 -14.32
N THR A 191 6.96 -8.27 -14.10
CA THR A 191 6.90 -9.20 -12.98
C THR A 191 7.98 -10.28 -13.05
N VAL A 192 8.27 -10.81 -14.23
CA VAL A 192 9.35 -11.79 -14.44
C VAL A 192 10.71 -11.15 -14.16
N SER A 193 10.95 -9.92 -14.61
CA SER A 193 12.20 -9.20 -14.31
C SER A 193 12.42 -9.04 -12.81
N TYR A 194 11.37 -8.71 -12.06
CA TYR A 194 11.45 -8.59 -10.60
C TYR A 194 11.76 -9.94 -9.94
N THR A 195 11.16 -11.00 -10.41
CA THR A 195 11.36 -12.36 -9.90
C THR A 195 12.80 -12.83 -10.13
N HIS A 196 13.37 -12.60 -11.31
CA HIS A 196 14.75 -12.97 -11.62
C HIS A 196 15.77 -12.27 -10.72
N LEU A 197 15.50 -11.05 -10.28
CA LEU A 197 16.38 -10.29 -9.40
C LEU A 197 16.26 -10.71 -7.93
N THR A 198 15.23 -11.46 -7.57
CA THR A 198 14.95 -11.88 -6.20
C THR A 198 15.25 -13.35 -5.92
N LEU A 199 15.47 -14.15 -6.96
CA LEU A 199 15.92 -15.55 -6.78
C LEU A 199 17.41 -15.55 -6.45
N PRO A 200 17.84 -16.30 -5.39
CA PRO A 200 19.27 -16.52 -5.19
C PRO A 200 19.82 -17.21 -6.43
N THR A 201 20.82 -16.60 -7.05
CA THR A 201 21.60 -17.29 -8.07
C THR A 201 22.36 -18.40 -7.36
N ASN A 202 21.85 -19.61 -7.44
CA ASN A 202 22.64 -20.79 -7.13
C ASN A 202 23.71 -20.89 -8.21
N SER A 203 24.84 -20.29 -7.92
CA SER A 203 26.08 -20.57 -8.65
C SER A 203 26.66 -21.89 -8.18
#